data_76ff0c59e829978df0059e31d8c8c8cc
#
_entry.id   76ff0c59e829978df0059e31d8c8c8cc
#
_cell.length_a   1.000
_cell.length_b   1.000
_cell.length_c   1.000
_cell.angle_alpha   90.00
_cell.angle_beta   90.00
_cell.angle_gamma   90.00
#
_symmetry.space_group_name_H-M   'P 1'
#
loop_
_entity.id
_entity.type
_entity.pdbx_description
1 polymer ?
#
loop_
_entity_poly.entity_id
_entity_poly.type
_entity_poly.pdbx_seq_one_letter_code
_entity_poly.pdbx_strand_id
1 'polypeptide(L)'
;TVGGAAGFFAANKLMKDKYEQLVQDEIDSVKAAFRKEHPQLEEKPQKPTEKERTAHSQYTAKLGYTEEKKPAPIQAPCVISPDDFGTQDDYDEISLTYYADGTVTDDSDHAMSDDEIEETIGKDSLNHFGEYEADSVFVRNNRLKADYEILADPRSYADVLREKPYLV
;
A
#
# COMPACT_ATOMS: atom_id res chain seq x y z
N THR A 1 -40.44 -6.43 6.17
CA THR A 1 -39.55 -6.10 7.31
C THR A 1 -38.32 -5.35 6.86
N VAL A 2 -38.43 -4.03 6.58
CA VAL A 2 -37.35 -3.16 6.09
C VAL A 2 -36.75 -2.28 7.23
N GLY A 3 -37.07 -2.53 8.50
CA GLY A 3 -36.69 -1.65 9.61
C GLY A 3 -35.33 -1.88 10.28
N GLY A 4 -34.62 -2.98 9.99
CA GLY A 4 -33.42 -3.34 10.74
C GLY A 4 -32.13 -2.64 10.29
N ALA A 5 -31.94 -2.40 9.00
CA ALA A 5 -30.70 -1.86 8.46
C ALA A 5 -30.53 -0.34 8.74
N ALA A 6 -31.61 0.43 8.64
CA ALA A 6 -31.56 1.87 8.88
C ALA A 6 -31.24 2.22 10.35
N GLY A 7 -31.74 1.40 11.31
CA GLY A 7 -31.46 1.56 12.73
C GLY A 7 -29.96 1.29 13.08
N PHE A 8 -29.35 0.29 12.45
CA PHE A 8 -27.96 -0.07 12.68
C PHE A 8 -26.99 1.03 12.18
N PHE A 9 -27.24 1.59 10.99
CA PHE A 9 -26.44 2.69 10.45
C PHE A 9 -26.56 3.97 11.29
N ALA A 10 -27.77 4.30 11.77
CA ALA A 10 -27.98 5.46 12.63
C ALA A 10 -27.28 5.29 13.99
N ALA A 11 -27.36 4.10 14.60
CA ALA A 11 -26.71 3.79 15.86
C ALA A 11 -25.17 3.84 15.74
N ASN A 12 -24.59 3.27 14.66
CA ASN A 12 -23.14 3.31 14.41
C ASN A 12 -22.66 4.74 14.18
N LYS A 13 -23.38 5.56 13.43
CA LYS A 13 -23.04 6.97 13.22
C LYS A 13 -23.05 7.75 14.55
N LEU A 14 -24.09 7.55 15.36
CA LEU A 14 -24.23 8.22 16.66
C LEU A 14 -23.17 7.80 17.68
N MET A 15 -22.75 6.53 17.64
CA MET A 15 -21.65 6.01 18.43
C MET A 15 -20.32 6.61 17.99
N LYS A 16 -20.08 6.68 16.68
CA LYS A 16 -18.85 7.26 16.12
C LYS A 16 -18.74 8.75 16.48
N ASP A 17 -19.81 9.53 16.28
CA ASP A 17 -19.83 10.96 16.62
C ASP A 17 -19.60 11.20 18.13
N LYS A 18 -20.13 10.33 19.01
CA LYS A 18 -19.88 10.39 20.46
C LYS A 18 -18.43 10.06 20.81
N TYR A 19 -17.83 9.05 20.16
CA TYR A 19 -16.42 8.73 20.40
C TYR A 19 -15.48 9.82 19.91
N GLU A 20 -15.77 10.42 18.76
CA GLU A 20 -15.02 11.55 18.22
C GLU A 20 -15.08 12.77 19.16
N GLN A 21 -16.25 13.07 19.73
CA GLN A 21 -16.40 14.13 20.73
C GLN A 21 -15.64 13.84 22.02
N LEU A 22 -15.72 12.62 22.56
CA LEU A 22 -14.99 12.23 23.76
C LEU A 22 -13.47 12.33 23.58
N VAL A 23 -12.96 11.85 22.43
CA VAL A 23 -11.54 11.94 22.09
C VAL A 23 -11.11 13.42 21.95
N GLN A 24 -11.95 14.26 21.32
CA GLN A 24 -11.65 15.67 21.16
C GLN A 24 -11.63 16.41 22.52
N ASP A 25 -12.59 16.14 23.39
CA ASP A 25 -12.67 16.73 24.72
C ASP A 25 -11.46 16.31 25.57
N GLU A 26 -11.00 15.05 25.46
CA GLU A 26 -9.83 14.54 26.16
C GLU A 26 -8.54 15.19 25.61
N ILE A 27 -8.40 15.33 24.32
CA ILE A 27 -7.27 16.05 23.68
C ILE A 27 -7.24 17.51 24.13
N ASP A 28 -8.37 18.18 24.17
CA ASP A 28 -8.45 19.60 24.57
C ASP A 28 -8.19 19.77 26.07
N SER A 29 -8.60 18.80 26.89
CA SER A 29 -8.28 18.74 28.32
C SER A 29 -6.76 18.58 28.56
N VAL A 30 -6.12 17.65 27.84
CA VAL A 30 -4.67 17.44 27.92
C VAL A 30 -3.90 18.67 27.44
N LYS A 31 -4.33 19.28 26.32
CA LYS A 31 -3.74 20.54 25.85
C LYS A 31 -3.88 21.68 26.85
N ALA A 32 -5.03 21.79 27.53
CA ALA A 32 -5.27 22.80 28.54
C ALA A 32 -4.40 22.58 29.81
N ALA A 33 -4.22 21.32 30.22
CA ALA A 33 -3.33 20.96 31.32
C ALA A 33 -1.86 21.27 30.98
N PHE A 34 -1.43 20.90 29.78
CA PHE A 34 -0.07 21.16 29.28
C PHE A 34 0.24 22.67 29.19
N ARG A 35 -0.73 23.50 28.75
CA ARG A 35 -0.58 24.95 28.73
C ARG A 35 -0.46 25.57 30.12
N LYS A 36 -1.13 24.98 31.13
CA LYS A 36 -1.01 25.46 32.53
C LYS A 36 0.37 25.16 33.14
N GLU A 37 0.95 24.01 32.79
CA GLU A 37 2.28 23.62 33.29
C GLU A 37 3.41 24.33 32.52
N HIS A 38 3.19 24.75 31.28
CA HIS A 38 4.17 25.39 30.41
C HIS A 38 3.69 26.74 29.83
N PRO A 39 3.50 27.78 30.67
CA PRO A 39 2.96 29.08 30.23
C PRO A 39 3.87 29.83 29.23
N GLN A 40 5.10 29.38 29.03
CA GLN A 40 6.06 30.00 28.08
C GLN A 40 5.93 29.48 26.64
N LEU A 41 5.01 28.56 26.35
CA LEU A 41 4.80 28.00 24.99
C LEU A 41 3.66 28.67 24.22
N GLU A 42 3.22 29.88 24.63
CA GLU A 42 2.26 30.70 23.88
C GLU A 42 2.90 31.47 22.72
N GLU A 43 3.90 30.95 22.07
CA GLU A 43 4.25 31.45 20.74
C GLU A 43 3.46 30.66 19.68
N LYS A 44 2.59 31.40 18.98
CA LYS A 44 1.96 30.93 17.74
C LYS A 44 3.03 30.24 16.91
N PRO A 45 2.75 29.14 16.19
CA PRO A 45 3.72 28.51 15.30
C PRO A 45 4.09 29.53 14.22
N GLN A 46 5.11 30.32 14.50
CA GLN A 46 5.75 31.14 13.49
C GLN A 46 6.42 30.17 12.54
N LYS A 47 6.13 30.28 11.25
CA LYS A 47 6.86 29.52 10.24
C LYS A 47 8.34 29.75 10.50
N PRO A 48 9.15 28.69 10.66
CA PRO A 48 10.56 28.83 11.00
C PRO A 48 11.22 29.76 9.97
N THR A 49 11.94 30.73 10.47
CA THR A 49 12.67 31.70 9.63
C THR A 49 13.73 30.95 8.80
N GLU A 50 14.11 31.52 7.66
CA GLU A 50 15.10 30.92 6.75
C GLU A 50 16.42 30.61 7.45
N LYS A 51 16.79 31.42 8.46
CA LYS A 51 17.96 31.17 9.33
C LYS A 51 17.79 29.96 10.26
N GLU A 52 16.61 29.73 10.77
CA GLU A 52 16.31 28.56 11.63
C GLU A 52 16.26 27.28 10.79
N ARG A 53 15.76 27.36 9.56
CA ARG A 53 15.79 26.22 8.62
C ARG A 53 17.21 25.83 8.25
N THR A 54 18.09 26.81 7.98
CA THR A 54 19.50 26.55 7.66
C THR A 54 20.27 26.03 8.88
N ALA A 55 20.02 26.56 10.06
CA ALA A 55 20.63 26.06 11.30
C ALA A 55 20.19 24.62 11.62
N HIS A 56 18.90 24.30 11.48
CA HIS A 56 18.36 22.97 11.66
C HIS A 56 18.92 21.98 10.64
N SER A 57 19.02 22.37 9.35
CA SER A 57 19.61 21.58 8.29
C SER A 57 21.11 21.28 8.54
N GLN A 58 21.88 22.26 9.04
CA GLN A 58 23.29 22.06 9.40
C GLN A 58 23.44 21.18 10.63
N TYR A 59 22.51 21.26 11.59
CA TYR A 59 22.53 20.41 12.78
C TYR A 59 22.18 18.96 12.47
N THR A 60 21.17 18.74 11.64
CA THR A 60 20.80 17.39 11.17
C THR A 60 21.89 16.77 10.29
N ALA A 61 22.55 17.57 9.44
CA ALA A 61 23.71 17.13 8.67
C ALA A 61 24.88 16.68 9.56
N LYS A 62 25.13 17.41 10.65
CA LYS A 62 26.22 17.11 11.59
C LYS A 62 25.93 15.87 12.45
N LEU A 63 24.67 15.51 12.64
CA LEU A 63 24.22 14.29 13.34
C LEU A 63 24.09 13.08 12.41
N GLY A 64 24.44 13.20 11.14
CA GLY A 64 24.30 12.11 10.16
C GLY A 64 22.87 11.90 9.67
N TYR A 65 21.92 12.78 10.05
CA TYR A 65 20.57 12.86 9.50
C TYR A 65 20.54 13.81 8.30
N THR A 66 21.47 13.73 7.42
CA THR A 66 21.27 14.23 6.07
C THR A 66 20.25 13.30 5.45
N GLU A 67 19.04 13.80 5.23
CA GLU A 67 18.27 13.30 4.10
C GLU A 67 19.16 13.57 2.87
N GLU A 68 20.07 12.64 2.56
CA GLU A 68 20.37 12.42 1.18
C GLU A 68 18.99 12.33 0.53
N LYS A 69 18.68 13.21 -0.42
CA LYS A 69 17.70 12.91 -1.45
C LYS A 69 18.27 11.64 -2.10
N LYS A 70 17.94 10.49 -1.50
CA LYS A 70 18.01 9.23 -2.22
C LYS A 70 17.33 9.56 -3.55
N PRO A 71 17.96 9.29 -4.71
CA PRO A 71 17.22 9.25 -5.95
C PRO A 71 15.94 8.51 -5.59
N ALA A 72 14.79 9.09 -5.93
CA ALA A 72 13.48 8.51 -5.57
C ALA A 72 13.63 7.01 -5.74
N PRO A 73 13.45 6.19 -4.70
CA PRO A 73 13.80 4.79 -4.78
C PRO A 73 13.13 4.31 -6.04
N ILE A 74 13.88 3.66 -6.93
CA ILE A 74 13.29 2.92 -8.05
C ILE A 74 12.23 2.12 -7.35
N GLN A 75 10.97 2.53 -7.51
CA GLN A 75 9.89 1.98 -6.71
C GLN A 75 9.78 0.54 -7.15
N ALA A 76 10.33 -0.36 -6.34
CA ALA A 76 10.19 -1.78 -6.54
C ALA A 76 8.68 -2.10 -6.61
N PRO A 77 8.30 -3.14 -7.36
CA PRO A 77 6.94 -3.63 -7.32
C PRO A 77 6.47 -3.82 -5.87
N CYS A 78 5.23 -3.46 -5.57
CA CYS A 78 4.69 -3.58 -4.22
C CYS A 78 3.33 -4.27 -4.23
N VAL A 79 3.11 -5.15 -3.25
CA VAL A 79 1.80 -5.76 -3.03
C VAL A 79 0.82 -4.68 -2.58
N ILE A 80 -0.37 -4.71 -3.18
CA ILE A 80 -1.48 -3.77 -2.90
C ILE A 80 -2.72 -4.55 -2.47
N SER A 81 -3.68 -3.83 -1.89
CA SER A 81 -4.99 -4.42 -1.57
C SER A 81 -5.82 -4.62 -2.85
N PRO A 82 -6.74 -5.61 -2.89
CA PRO A 82 -7.68 -5.77 -4.00
C PRO A 82 -8.47 -4.49 -4.32
N ASP A 83 -8.80 -3.70 -3.28
CA ASP A 83 -9.55 -2.45 -3.43
C ASP A 83 -8.74 -1.35 -4.15
N ASP A 84 -7.43 -1.47 -4.16
CA ASP A 84 -6.52 -0.53 -4.81
C ASP A 84 -6.22 -0.91 -6.26
N PHE A 85 -6.46 -2.17 -6.66
CA PHE A 85 -6.23 -2.67 -8.02
C PHE A 85 -7.13 -1.93 -9.03
N GLY A 86 -6.56 -1.50 -10.15
CA GLY A 86 -7.28 -0.78 -11.21
C GLY A 86 -7.77 0.62 -10.82
N THR A 87 -7.33 1.19 -9.69
CA THR A 87 -7.74 2.54 -9.27
C THR A 87 -6.98 3.66 -9.99
N GLN A 88 -5.92 3.34 -10.73
CA GLN A 88 -5.10 4.29 -11.46
C GLN A 88 -5.49 4.27 -12.94
N ASP A 89 -6.16 5.31 -13.43
CA ASP A 89 -6.65 5.42 -14.82
C ASP A 89 -5.55 5.31 -15.90
N ASP A 90 -4.29 5.53 -15.55
CA ASP A 90 -3.14 5.51 -16.47
C ASP A 90 -2.25 4.26 -16.30
N TYR A 91 -2.74 3.24 -15.58
CA TYR A 91 -2.05 1.97 -15.40
C TYR A 91 -2.75 0.87 -16.19
N ASP A 92 -1.93 -0.01 -16.77
CA ASP A 92 -2.43 -1.22 -17.43
C ASP A 92 -2.77 -2.28 -16.39
N GLU A 93 -3.93 -2.93 -16.54
CA GLU A 93 -4.35 -4.05 -15.71
C GLU A 93 -3.94 -5.35 -16.41
N ILE A 94 -3.09 -6.16 -15.77
CA ILE A 94 -2.51 -7.38 -16.34
C ILE A 94 -2.77 -8.55 -15.41
N SER A 95 -3.33 -9.64 -15.96
CA SER A 95 -3.54 -10.88 -15.23
C SER A 95 -2.40 -11.85 -15.50
N LEU A 96 -1.86 -12.44 -14.43
CA LEU A 96 -0.84 -13.49 -14.48
C LEU A 96 -1.36 -14.75 -13.81
N THR A 97 -0.84 -15.92 -14.18
CA THR A 97 -1.18 -17.19 -13.54
C THR A 97 0.05 -17.80 -12.89
N TYR A 98 -0.05 -18.15 -11.61
CA TYR A 98 0.99 -18.84 -10.85
C TYR A 98 0.61 -20.30 -10.63
N TYR A 99 1.36 -21.21 -11.23
CA TYR A 99 1.11 -22.67 -11.19
C TYR A 99 1.77 -23.35 -9.99
N ALA A 100 1.24 -24.53 -9.63
CA ALA A 100 1.74 -25.32 -8.50
C ALA A 100 3.21 -25.78 -8.66
N ASP A 101 3.75 -25.80 -9.86
CA ASP A 101 5.16 -26.09 -10.13
C ASP A 101 6.09 -24.86 -10.06
N GLY A 102 5.54 -23.70 -9.68
CA GLY A 102 6.29 -22.45 -9.53
C GLY A 102 6.41 -21.62 -10.80
N THR A 103 5.81 -22.06 -11.92
CA THR A 103 5.81 -21.31 -13.17
C THR A 103 4.80 -20.17 -13.10
N VAL A 104 5.21 -18.98 -13.54
CA VAL A 104 4.31 -17.83 -13.78
C VAL A 104 4.11 -17.67 -15.27
N THR A 105 2.88 -17.42 -15.70
CA THR A 105 2.57 -17.13 -17.11
C THR A 105 1.85 -15.81 -17.27
N ASP A 106 1.97 -15.21 -18.46
CA ASP A 106 1.20 -14.06 -18.87
C ASP A 106 -0.25 -14.47 -19.29
N ASP A 107 -1.04 -13.47 -19.71
CA ASP A 107 -2.42 -13.64 -20.20
C ASP A 107 -2.53 -14.50 -21.48
N SER A 108 -1.39 -14.69 -22.16
CA SER A 108 -1.28 -15.54 -23.39
C SER A 108 -0.81 -16.96 -23.09
N ASP A 109 -0.75 -17.35 -21.81
CA ASP A 109 -0.21 -18.61 -21.31
C ASP A 109 1.31 -18.83 -21.61
N HIS A 110 2.09 -17.78 -21.88
CA HIS A 110 3.54 -17.91 -22.05
C HIS A 110 4.25 -17.83 -20.70
N ALA A 111 5.17 -18.79 -20.46
CA ALA A 111 5.95 -18.81 -19.23
C ALA A 111 6.91 -17.62 -19.18
N MET A 112 6.86 -16.89 -18.09
CA MET A 112 7.76 -15.78 -17.81
C MET A 112 9.11 -16.29 -17.26
N SER A 113 10.18 -15.63 -17.65
CA SER A 113 11.50 -15.89 -17.09
C SER A 113 11.63 -15.29 -15.68
N ASP A 114 12.60 -15.77 -14.93
CA ASP A 114 12.93 -15.27 -13.59
C ASP A 114 13.24 -13.77 -13.56
N ASP A 115 13.88 -13.26 -14.63
CA ASP A 115 14.22 -11.84 -14.76
C ASP A 115 12.98 -10.99 -15.05
N GLU A 116 12.06 -11.49 -15.88
CA GLU A 116 10.76 -10.84 -16.15
C GLU A 116 9.89 -10.79 -14.90
N ILE A 117 9.83 -11.87 -14.11
CA ILE A 117 9.11 -11.91 -12.84
C ILE A 117 9.66 -10.87 -11.87
N GLU A 118 10.99 -10.78 -11.73
CA GLU A 118 11.63 -9.80 -10.84
C GLU A 118 11.36 -8.37 -11.30
N GLU A 119 11.38 -8.13 -12.62
CA GLU A 119 11.17 -6.80 -13.18
C GLU A 119 9.71 -6.34 -13.09
N THR A 120 8.76 -7.24 -13.25
CA THR A 120 7.31 -6.93 -13.31
C THR A 120 6.66 -6.90 -11.93
N ILE A 121 6.72 -8.01 -11.21
CA ILE A 121 6.02 -8.19 -9.93
C ILE A 121 6.97 -8.32 -8.72
N GLY A 122 8.27 -8.59 -8.94
CA GLY A 122 9.20 -8.95 -7.87
C GLY A 122 8.91 -10.35 -7.29
N LYS A 123 9.93 -11.18 -7.18
CA LYS A 123 9.77 -12.57 -6.70
C LYS A 123 9.17 -12.68 -5.29
N ASP A 124 9.39 -11.66 -4.46
CA ASP A 124 8.87 -11.63 -3.09
C ASP A 124 7.33 -11.57 -3.07
N SER A 125 6.70 -10.97 -4.09
CA SER A 125 5.24 -10.86 -4.18
C SER A 125 4.53 -12.23 -4.17
N LEU A 126 5.16 -13.27 -4.69
CA LEU A 126 4.61 -14.63 -4.69
C LEU A 126 4.51 -15.27 -3.29
N ASN A 127 5.13 -14.67 -2.28
CA ASN A 127 5.01 -15.13 -0.88
C ASN A 127 3.79 -14.54 -0.16
N HIS A 128 3.04 -13.64 -0.82
CA HIS A 128 1.91 -12.92 -0.21
C HIS A 128 0.53 -13.55 -0.49
N PHE A 129 0.48 -14.74 -1.10
CA PHE A 129 -0.79 -15.48 -1.20
C PHE A 129 -1.38 -15.72 0.19
N GLY A 130 -2.67 -15.42 0.35
CA GLY A 130 -3.38 -15.53 1.63
C GLY A 130 -3.29 -14.28 2.52
N GLU A 131 -2.60 -13.21 2.10
CA GLU A 131 -2.57 -11.96 2.85
C GLU A 131 -3.91 -11.21 2.75
N TYR A 132 -4.41 -11.04 1.55
CA TYR A 132 -5.73 -10.44 1.28
C TYR A 132 -6.71 -11.50 0.81
N GLU A 133 -6.34 -12.30 -0.18
CA GLU A 133 -7.13 -13.38 -0.76
C GLU A 133 -6.33 -14.68 -0.79
N ALA A 134 -7.03 -15.83 -0.74
CA ALA A 134 -6.36 -17.12 -0.62
C ALA A 134 -5.66 -17.56 -1.92
N ASP A 135 -6.19 -17.16 -3.07
CA ASP A 135 -5.85 -17.60 -4.40
C ASP A 135 -5.40 -16.49 -5.35
N SER A 136 -5.27 -15.26 -4.84
CA SER A 136 -4.81 -14.12 -5.62
C SER A 136 -3.85 -13.21 -4.84
N VAL A 137 -2.97 -12.53 -5.57
CA VAL A 137 -2.09 -11.46 -5.08
C VAL A 137 -2.14 -10.32 -6.08
N PHE A 138 -2.24 -9.09 -5.57
CA PHE A 138 -2.28 -7.87 -6.36
C PHE A 138 -0.99 -7.08 -6.17
N VAL A 139 -0.36 -6.69 -7.28
CA VAL A 139 0.95 -6.03 -7.27
C VAL A 139 0.92 -4.79 -8.16
N ARG A 140 1.37 -3.66 -7.62
CA ARG A 140 1.54 -2.42 -8.40
C ARG A 140 3.00 -2.20 -8.75
N ASN A 141 3.26 -1.97 -10.03
CA ASN A 141 4.56 -1.57 -10.54
C ASN A 141 4.50 -0.14 -11.09
N ASN A 142 4.88 0.83 -10.24
CA ASN A 142 4.85 2.24 -10.62
C ASN A 142 5.85 2.60 -11.73
N ARG A 143 6.88 1.78 -11.96
CA ARG A 143 7.87 1.99 -13.01
C ARG A 143 7.30 1.64 -14.39
N LEU A 144 6.57 0.52 -14.45
CA LEU A 144 5.92 0.04 -15.67
C LEU A 144 4.54 0.64 -15.88
N LYS A 145 3.98 1.32 -14.84
CA LYS A 145 2.61 1.81 -14.80
C LYS A 145 1.60 0.68 -15.04
N ALA A 146 1.75 -0.40 -14.31
CA ALA A 146 0.90 -1.56 -14.41
C ALA A 146 0.52 -2.10 -13.04
N ASP A 147 -0.72 -2.54 -12.94
CA ASP A 147 -1.25 -3.32 -11.83
C ASP A 147 -1.39 -4.77 -12.30
N TYR A 148 -0.84 -5.69 -11.52
CA TYR A 148 -0.82 -7.12 -11.80
C TYR A 148 -1.74 -7.85 -10.83
N GLU A 149 -2.65 -8.66 -11.35
CA GLU A 149 -3.40 -9.67 -10.61
C GLU A 149 -2.75 -11.03 -10.86
N ILE A 150 -2.28 -11.69 -9.82
CA ILE A 150 -1.63 -13.01 -9.90
C ILE A 150 -2.60 -14.03 -9.34
N LEU A 151 -3.09 -14.94 -10.18
CA LEU A 151 -4.03 -15.99 -9.79
C LEU A 151 -3.30 -17.33 -9.61
N ALA A 152 -3.54 -18.00 -8.48
CA ALA A 152 -2.99 -19.31 -8.23
C ALA A 152 -3.78 -20.41 -8.97
N ASP A 153 -3.09 -21.24 -9.77
CA ASP A 153 -3.64 -22.44 -10.39
C ASP A 153 -3.03 -23.68 -9.71
N PRO A 154 -3.85 -24.57 -9.14
CA PRO A 154 -3.37 -25.79 -8.46
C PRO A 154 -2.77 -26.83 -9.41
N ARG A 155 -2.91 -26.67 -10.73
CA ARG A 155 -2.31 -27.56 -11.74
C ARG A 155 -0.84 -27.19 -11.96
N SER A 156 -0.07 -28.12 -12.53
CA SER A 156 1.26 -27.79 -13.05
C SER A 156 1.15 -27.16 -14.44
N TYR A 157 2.06 -26.26 -14.78
CA TYR A 157 2.12 -25.70 -16.14
C TYR A 157 2.37 -26.78 -17.19
N ALA A 158 3.13 -27.81 -16.86
CA ALA A 158 3.34 -28.98 -17.72
C ALA A 158 2.05 -29.73 -18.09
N ASP A 159 1.05 -29.76 -17.20
CA ASP A 159 -0.26 -30.34 -17.48
C ASP A 159 -1.07 -29.46 -18.43
N VAL A 160 -1.00 -28.15 -18.25
CA VAL A 160 -1.64 -27.16 -19.16
C VAL A 160 -1.08 -27.25 -20.57
N LEU A 161 0.25 -27.40 -20.72
CA LEU A 161 0.88 -27.57 -22.03
C LEU A 161 0.42 -28.86 -22.75
N ARG A 162 0.12 -29.92 -22.00
CA ARG A 162 -0.46 -31.15 -22.59
C ARG A 162 -1.87 -30.96 -23.10
N GLU A 163 -2.66 -30.13 -22.42
CA GLU A 163 -4.02 -29.80 -22.83
C GLU A 163 -4.05 -28.80 -23.99
N LYS A 164 -3.07 -27.90 -24.06
CA LYS A 164 -2.94 -26.83 -25.06
C LYS A 164 -1.64 -26.97 -25.89
N PRO A 165 -1.52 -28.01 -26.77
CA PRO A 165 -0.27 -28.27 -27.49
C PRO A 165 0.16 -27.21 -28.48
N TYR A 166 -0.65 -26.18 -28.68
CA TYR A 166 -0.34 -25.02 -29.53
C TYR A 166 0.50 -23.93 -28.84
N LEU A 167 0.79 -24.10 -27.54
CA LEU A 167 1.64 -23.19 -26.78
C LEU A 167 3.14 -23.56 -26.82
N VAL A 168 3.51 -24.66 -27.49
CA VAL A 168 4.89 -25.15 -27.59
C VAL A 168 5.53 -24.78 -28.93
#